data_50d84d2f1d8ab813f5d2cce1579e3af6
#
_entry.id   50d84d2f1d8ab813f5d2cce1579e3af6
#
_cell.length_a   1.000
_cell.length_b   1.000
_cell.length_c   1.000
_cell.angle_alpha   90.00
_cell.angle_beta   90.00
_cell.angle_gamma   90.00
#
_symmetry.space_group_name_H-M   'P 1'
#
loop_
_entity.id
_entity.type
_entity.pdbx_description
1 polymer ?
#
loop_
_entity_poly.entity_id
_entity_poly.type
_entity_poly.pdbx_seq_one_letter_code
_entity_poly.pdbx_strand_id
1 'polypeptide(L)'
;GTAGTYFPLGGAIADILNKNVPGANASAQSTGASVANINLLQQDKVDIAFVQNDIAYYAVNGSEMFKDKKVPSIQGLATLYPETIQIVTLDKSGIKSLNDVKGKRVAVGAAGSGTEANARQILEAYGITYDDIKVQYLSFAEASNALKDGNVDVAFVTAGHPTAAIQDIATQNHVVLLPVDSDKADALIAKYPFYTKLTIAAKTYPNQEADVQAIAVRAMLAVTDKMDADTGYAITKAIFSNLDRLKAAHSVANAVSKATALDGMSVPVNPG
;
A
#
# COMPACT_ATOMS: atom_id res chain seq x y z
N GLY A 1 8.90 3.91 -2.32
CA GLY A 1 9.85 4.34 -1.29
C GLY A 1 10.44 3.18 -0.50
N THR A 2 11.44 3.47 0.32
CA THR A 2 12.18 2.45 1.08
C THR A 2 11.63 2.22 2.50
N ALA A 3 10.71 3.06 2.97
CA ALA A 3 10.19 3.02 4.34
C ALA A 3 8.85 2.29 4.49
N GLY A 4 8.32 1.74 3.42
CA GLY A 4 7.12 0.90 3.39
C GLY A 4 7.44 -0.58 3.33
N THR A 5 6.46 -1.39 2.92
CA THR A 5 6.58 -2.85 2.83
C THR A 5 7.03 -3.36 1.46
N TYR A 6 6.78 -2.61 0.39
CA TYR A 6 7.12 -3.07 -0.96
C TYR A 6 8.61 -3.29 -1.15
N PHE A 7 9.44 -2.37 -0.69
CA PHE A 7 10.88 -2.44 -0.96
C PHE A 7 11.56 -3.65 -0.33
N PRO A 8 11.39 -3.96 0.99
CA PRO A 8 12.00 -5.16 1.56
C PRO A 8 11.47 -6.45 0.94
N LEU A 9 10.18 -6.52 0.60
CA LEU A 9 9.63 -7.70 -0.06
C LEU A 9 10.11 -7.80 -1.51
N GLY A 10 10.27 -6.69 -2.20
CA GLY A 10 10.84 -6.64 -3.55
C GLY A 10 12.27 -7.17 -3.58
N GLY A 11 13.09 -6.81 -2.61
CA GLY A 11 14.44 -7.36 -2.44
C GLY A 11 14.42 -8.86 -2.23
N ALA A 12 13.51 -9.35 -1.40
CA ALA A 12 13.36 -10.79 -1.15
C ALA A 12 12.91 -11.54 -2.40
N ILE A 13 11.95 -10.99 -3.16
CA ILE A 13 11.50 -11.59 -4.42
C ILE A 13 12.64 -11.64 -5.43
N ALA A 14 13.40 -10.55 -5.57
CA ALA A 14 14.55 -10.53 -6.48
C ALA A 14 15.55 -11.65 -6.13
N ASP A 15 15.84 -11.84 -4.85
CA ASP A 15 16.73 -12.91 -4.38
C ASP A 15 16.17 -14.29 -4.71
N ILE A 16 14.87 -14.53 -4.46
CA ILE A 16 14.20 -15.78 -4.79
C ILE A 16 14.30 -16.08 -6.29
N LEU A 17 14.03 -15.10 -7.13
CA LEU A 17 14.06 -15.27 -8.59
C LEU A 17 15.47 -15.58 -9.08
N ASN A 18 16.48 -14.87 -8.59
CA ASN A 18 17.85 -15.07 -8.97
C ASN A 18 18.38 -16.48 -8.61
N LYS A 19 17.89 -17.03 -7.50
CA LYS A 19 18.28 -18.36 -7.04
C LYS A 19 17.50 -19.51 -7.65
N ASN A 20 16.26 -19.27 -8.08
CA ASN A 20 15.33 -20.36 -8.41
C ASN A 20 14.81 -20.33 -9.86
N VAL A 21 14.99 -19.24 -10.58
CA VAL A 21 14.55 -19.13 -11.98
C VAL A 21 15.78 -19.05 -12.87
N PRO A 22 16.05 -20.07 -13.69
CA PRO A 22 17.21 -20.07 -14.58
C PRO A 22 17.22 -18.86 -15.50
N GLY A 23 18.35 -18.17 -15.59
CA GLY A 23 18.50 -16.98 -16.43
C GLY A 23 17.95 -15.69 -15.85
N ALA A 24 17.33 -15.72 -14.67
CA ALA A 24 16.84 -14.52 -14.02
C ALA A 24 17.99 -13.64 -13.49
N ASN A 25 17.86 -12.34 -13.70
CA ASN A 25 18.74 -11.32 -13.15
C ASN A 25 17.85 -10.18 -12.62
N ALA A 26 17.31 -10.40 -11.45
CA ALA A 26 16.34 -9.50 -10.84
C ALA A 26 17.00 -8.56 -9.83
N SER A 27 16.53 -7.33 -9.79
CA SER A 27 16.91 -6.33 -8.80
C SER A 27 15.68 -5.51 -8.41
N ALA A 28 15.62 -5.10 -7.16
CA ALA A 28 14.55 -4.25 -6.67
C ALA A 28 14.86 -2.78 -6.90
N GLN A 29 13.86 -2.01 -7.31
CA GLN A 29 13.96 -0.57 -7.53
C GLN A 29 12.92 0.15 -6.68
N SER A 30 13.31 1.23 -6.04
CA SER A 30 12.39 2.10 -5.31
C SER A 30 11.73 3.08 -6.27
N THR A 31 10.43 3.32 -6.07
CA THR A 31 9.60 4.17 -6.92
C THR A 31 8.65 5.03 -6.09
N GLY A 32 7.79 5.80 -6.75
CA GLY A 32 6.68 6.53 -6.13
C GLY A 32 5.45 5.66 -5.82
N ALA A 33 5.55 4.35 -5.90
CA ALA A 33 4.54 3.33 -5.59
C ALA A 33 3.50 3.08 -6.71
N SER A 34 2.25 2.75 -6.36
CA SER A 34 1.33 2.04 -7.26
C SER A 34 1.06 2.70 -8.60
N VAL A 35 0.72 3.98 -8.64
CA VAL A 35 0.46 4.68 -9.91
C VAL A 35 1.73 4.78 -10.76
N ALA A 36 2.83 5.16 -10.12
CA ALA A 36 4.14 5.22 -10.78
C ALA A 36 4.54 3.84 -11.31
N ASN A 37 4.29 2.77 -10.55
CA ASN A 37 4.61 1.41 -10.93
C ASN A 37 3.82 0.93 -12.14
N ILE A 38 2.54 1.26 -12.22
CA ILE A 38 1.72 0.99 -13.40
C ILE A 38 2.31 1.68 -14.65
N ASN A 39 2.72 2.94 -14.52
CA ASN A 39 3.32 3.67 -15.62
C ASN A 39 4.66 3.05 -16.06
N LEU A 40 5.46 2.57 -15.12
CA LEU A 40 6.72 1.89 -15.43
C LEU A 40 6.48 0.55 -16.15
N LEU A 41 5.47 -0.21 -15.75
CA LEU A 41 5.06 -1.43 -16.45
C LEU A 41 4.63 -1.11 -17.88
N GLN A 42 3.79 -0.11 -18.07
CA GLN A 42 3.31 0.29 -19.40
C GLN A 42 4.44 0.70 -20.33
N GLN A 43 5.49 1.34 -19.78
CA GLN A 43 6.66 1.81 -20.53
C GLN A 43 7.73 0.72 -20.71
N ASP A 44 7.45 -0.51 -20.26
CA ASP A 44 8.42 -1.63 -20.27
C ASP A 44 9.73 -1.34 -19.52
N LYS A 45 9.67 -0.47 -18.51
CA LYS A 45 10.84 -0.13 -17.68
C LYS A 45 11.03 -1.05 -16.50
N VAL A 46 9.98 -1.81 -16.13
CA VAL A 46 10.02 -2.88 -15.13
C VAL A 46 9.19 -4.06 -15.65
N ASP A 47 9.49 -5.25 -15.16
CA ASP A 47 8.80 -6.47 -15.59
C ASP A 47 7.75 -6.92 -14.60
N ILE A 48 7.98 -6.65 -13.31
CA ILE A 48 7.06 -7.00 -12.20
C ILE A 48 6.98 -5.78 -11.30
N ALA A 49 5.79 -5.49 -10.79
CA ALA A 49 5.61 -4.39 -9.86
C ALA A 49 4.66 -4.76 -8.74
N PHE A 50 4.91 -4.21 -7.55
CA PHE A 50 3.93 -4.17 -6.47
C PHE A 50 2.92 -3.06 -6.76
N VAL A 51 1.65 -3.37 -6.63
CA VAL A 51 0.58 -2.38 -6.77
C VAL A 51 -0.55 -2.72 -5.79
N GLN A 52 -1.31 -1.71 -5.42
CA GLN A 52 -2.57 -1.92 -4.71
C GLN A 52 -3.63 -2.42 -5.70
N ASN A 53 -4.50 -3.32 -5.26
CA ASN A 53 -5.53 -3.91 -6.12
C ASN A 53 -6.55 -2.88 -6.62
N ASP A 54 -6.87 -1.85 -5.84
CA ASP A 54 -7.72 -0.75 -6.26
C ASP A 54 -7.09 0.03 -7.43
N ILE A 55 -5.82 0.38 -7.30
CA ILE A 55 -5.09 1.12 -8.33
C ILE A 55 -4.96 0.30 -9.63
N ALA A 56 -4.66 -0.99 -9.52
CA ALA A 56 -4.61 -1.88 -10.69
C ALA A 56 -5.95 -1.90 -11.44
N TYR A 57 -7.06 -1.98 -10.71
CA TYR A 57 -8.39 -1.93 -11.30
C TYR A 57 -8.64 -0.61 -12.04
N TYR A 58 -8.31 0.52 -11.42
CA TYR A 58 -8.47 1.83 -12.05
C TYR A 58 -7.66 1.94 -13.34
N ALA A 59 -6.46 1.40 -13.35
CA ALA A 59 -5.60 1.42 -14.54
C ALA A 59 -6.21 0.63 -15.69
N VAL A 60 -6.64 -0.60 -15.45
CA VAL A 60 -7.22 -1.46 -16.49
C VAL A 60 -8.52 -0.89 -17.03
N ASN A 61 -9.34 -0.31 -16.17
CA ASN A 61 -10.68 0.16 -16.55
C ASN A 61 -10.73 1.64 -16.92
N GLY A 62 -9.64 2.39 -16.73
CA GLY A 62 -9.59 3.81 -17.07
C GLY A 62 -10.48 4.67 -16.18
N SER A 63 -10.50 4.39 -14.88
CA SER A 63 -11.23 5.16 -13.89
C SER A 63 -10.30 5.92 -12.95
N GLU A 64 -10.85 6.82 -12.14
CA GLU A 64 -10.13 7.66 -11.18
C GLU A 64 -8.94 8.37 -11.85
N MET A 65 -7.71 8.22 -11.32
CA MET A 65 -6.52 8.86 -11.87
C MET A 65 -6.11 8.35 -13.27
N PHE A 66 -6.74 7.27 -13.74
CA PHE A 66 -6.51 6.72 -15.09
C PHE A 66 -7.63 7.04 -16.07
N LYS A 67 -8.50 7.98 -15.74
CA LYS A 67 -9.54 8.44 -16.68
C LYS A 67 -8.88 8.89 -17.97
N ASP A 68 -9.36 8.35 -19.12
CA ASP A 68 -8.82 8.57 -20.46
C ASP A 68 -7.37 8.08 -20.65
N LYS A 69 -6.88 7.25 -19.72
CA LYS A 69 -5.50 6.74 -19.73
C LYS A 69 -5.47 5.26 -19.34
N LYS A 70 -6.37 4.46 -19.91
CA LYS A 70 -6.41 3.01 -19.65
C LYS A 70 -5.07 2.34 -19.90
N VAL A 71 -4.76 1.34 -19.07
CA VAL A 71 -3.62 0.45 -19.25
C VAL A 71 -4.14 -0.99 -19.23
N PRO A 72 -4.84 -1.42 -20.31
CA PRO A 72 -5.51 -2.72 -20.32
C PRO A 72 -4.55 -3.91 -20.38
N SER A 73 -3.26 -3.67 -20.62
CA SER A 73 -2.25 -4.71 -20.65
C SER A 73 -1.86 -5.24 -19.27
N ILE A 74 -2.28 -4.61 -18.19
CA ILE A 74 -1.95 -5.04 -16.83
C ILE A 74 -2.63 -6.35 -16.50
N GLN A 75 -1.85 -7.29 -15.98
CA GLN A 75 -2.30 -8.59 -15.47
C GLN A 75 -1.76 -8.80 -14.06
N GLY A 76 -2.47 -9.60 -13.26
CA GLY A 76 -2.02 -9.97 -11.93
C GLY A 76 -1.30 -11.31 -11.92
N LEU A 77 -0.27 -11.43 -11.09
CA LEU A 77 0.35 -12.73 -10.77
C LEU A 77 -0.27 -13.32 -9.51
N ALA A 78 -0.40 -12.53 -8.47
CA ALA A 78 -0.97 -12.96 -7.20
C ALA A 78 -1.30 -11.75 -6.34
N THR A 79 -2.29 -11.89 -5.45
CA THR A 79 -2.46 -10.98 -4.32
C THR A 79 -1.68 -11.51 -3.12
N LEU A 80 -1.22 -10.63 -2.25
CA LEU A 80 -0.24 -10.97 -1.24
C LEU A 80 -0.74 -10.81 0.19
N TYR A 81 -1.03 -9.60 0.61
CA TYR A 81 -1.37 -9.29 1.99
C TYR A 81 -2.28 -8.06 2.04
N PRO A 82 -3.02 -7.85 3.16
CA PRO A 82 -3.77 -6.63 3.35
C PRO A 82 -2.84 -5.43 3.52
N GLU A 83 -3.07 -4.37 2.75
CA GLU A 83 -2.42 -3.08 2.95
C GLU A 83 -3.33 -2.20 3.77
N THR A 84 -2.96 -2.00 5.02
CA THR A 84 -3.75 -1.24 5.99
C THR A 84 -3.52 0.24 5.79
N ILE A 85 -4.60 1.02 5.70
CA ILE A 85 -4.50 2.48 5.69
C ILE A 85 -4.39 2.93 7.14
N GLN A 86 -3.19 3.37 7.52
CA GLN A 86 -2.85 3.82 8.85
C GLN A 86 -2.80 5.34 8.86
N ILE A 87 -3.54 5.96 9.76
CA ILE A 87 -3.67 7.41 9.83
C ILE A 87 -3.00 7.84 11.14
N VAL A 88 -1.86 8.49 11.02
CA VAL A 88 -0.92 8.67 12.11
C VAL A 88 -0.84 10.13 12.53
N THR A 89 -0.93 10.38 13.82
CA THR A 89 -0.62 11.67 14.43
C THR A 89 0.20 11.45 15.70
N LEU A 90 0.63 12.53 16.32
CA LEU A 90 1.28 12.47 17.62
C LEU A 90 0.31 12.86 18.72
N ASP A 91 0.42 12.25 19.89
CA ASP A 91 -0.44 12.54 21.04
C ASP A 91 -0.47 14.04 21.35
N LYS A 92 0.67 14.72 21.28
CA LYS A 92 0.77 16.17 21.53
C LYS A 92 -0.01 17.03 20.56
N SER A 93 -0.45 16.51 19.40
CA SER A 93 -1.26 17.27 18.45
C SER A 93 -2.68 17.53 18.96
N GLY A 94 -3.15 16.71 19.89
CA GLY A 94 -4.51 16.76 20.39
C GLY A 94 -5.57 16.25 19.42
N ILE A 95 -5.16 15.81 18.23
CA ILE A 95 -6.08 15.25 17.21
C ILE A 95 -6.46 13.83 17.62
N LYS A 96 -7.76 13.57 17.75
CA LYS A 96 -8.29 12.27 18.18
C LYS A 96 -9.19 11.61 17.15
N SER A 97 -9.60 12.33 16.12
CA SER A 97 -10.52 11.88 15.08
C SER A 97 -10.22 12.59 13.77
N LEU A 98 -10.55 11.94 12.66
CA LEU A 98 -10.51 12.58 11.34
C LEU A 98 -11.44 13.80 11.25
N ASN A 99 -12.45 13.89 12.12
CA ASN A 99 -13.30 15.08 12.18
C ASN A 99 -12.52 16.36 12.61
N ASP A 100 -11.35 16.20 13.19
CA ASP A 100 -10.53 17.29 13.72
C ASP A 100 -9.46 17.78 12.74
N VAL A 101 -9.38 17.22 11.51
CA VAL A 101 -8.24 17.50 10.62
C VAL A 101 -8.41 18.72 9.72
N LYS A 102 -9.59 19.33 9.66
CA LYS A 102 -9.79 20.57 8.87
C LYS A 102 -8.82 21.65 9.34
N GLY A 103 -8.17 22.31 8.38
CA GLY A 103 -7.16 23.33 8.65
C GLY A 103 -5.78 22.79 9.04
N LYS A 104 -5.63 21.49 9.18
CA LYS A 104 -4.37 20.88 9.59
C LYS A 104 -3.48 20.55 8.38
N ARG A 105 -2.19 20.33 8.66
CA ARG A 105 -1.20 19.93 7.66
C ARG A 105 -1.23 18.41 7.57
N VAL A 106 -1.59 17.89 6.41
CA VAL A 106 -1.82 16.46 6.20
C VAL A 106 -0.92 15.93 5.07
N ALA A 107 -0.07 14.97 5.41
CA ALA A 107 0.71 14.22 4.42
C ALA A 107 -0.18 13.09 3.88
N VAL A 108 -0.46 13.14 2.58
CA VAL A 108 -1.41 12.24 1.92
C VAL A 108 -0.74 11.14 1.11
N GLY A 109 0.56 10.94 1.30
CA GLY A 109 1.35 10.01 0.49
C GLY A 109 2.10 10.72 -0.63
N ALA A 110 3.06 10.03 -1.21
CA ALA A 110 3.84 10.56 -2.32
C ALA A 110 2.96 10.78 -3.55
N ALA A 111 3.34 11.74 -4.38
CA ALA A 111 2.73 11.89 -5.69
C ALA A 111 2.91 10.59 -6.49
N GLY A 112 1.85 10.09 -7.11
CA GLY A 112 1.87 8.82 -7.84
C GLY A 112 1.76 7.57 -6.96
N SER A 113 1.38 7.72 -5.68
CA SER A 113 1.13 6.60 -4.76
C SER A 113 -0.35 6.24 -4.68
N GLY A 114 -0.62 4.98 -4.33
CA GLY A 114 -1.98 4.53 -4.02
C GLY A 114 -2.47 5.10 -2.69
N THR A 115 -1.57 5.40 -1.76
CA THR A 115 -1.89 6.06 -0.48
C THR A 115 -2.63 7.36 -0.70
N GLU A 116 -2.22 8.17 -1.69
CA GLU A 116 -2.86 9.45 -1.97
C GLU A 116 -4.31 9.27 -2.39
N ALA A 117 -4.61 8.29 -3.24
CA ALA A 117 -5.99 7.98 -3.62
C ALA A 117 -6.82 7.55 -2.40
N ASN A 118 -6.26 6.70 -1.54
CA ASN A 118 -6.93 6.26 -0.31
C ASN A 118 -7.20 7.45 0.64
N ALA A 119 -6.22 8.32 0.83
CA ALA A 119 -6.37 9.50 1.68
C ALA A 119 -7.51 10.40 1.18
N ARG A 120 -7.56 10.67 -0.11
CA ARG A 120 -8.60 11.50 -0.71
C ARG A 120 -9.99 10.89 -0.50
N GLN A 121 -10.13 9.59 -0.73
CA GLN A 121 -11.39 8.88 -0.61
C GLN A 121 -11.87 8.79 0.84
N ILE A 122 -10.97 8.54 1.78
CA ILE A 122 -11.30 8.52 3.21
C ILE A 122 -11.75 9.90 3.70
N LEU A 123 -11.00 10.94 3.35
CA LEU A 123 -11.36 12.31 3.71
C LEU A 123 -12.71 12.71 3.12
N GLU A 124 -12.98 12.33 1.86
CA GLU A 124 -14.27 12.54 1.22
C GLU A 124 -15.42 11.92 2.04
N ALA A 125 -15.23 10.71 2.59
CA ALA A 125 -16.25 10.06 3.42
C ALA A 125 -16.55 10.86 4.70
N TYR A 126 -15.59 11.66 5.16
CA TYR A 126 -15.76 12.57 6.29
C TYR A 126 -16.20 13.99 5.87
N GLY A 127 -16.53 14.18 4.59
CA GLY A 127 -16.93 15.49 4.09
C GLY A 127 -15.77 16.48 3.98
N ILE A 128 -14.54 15.99 3.88
CA ILE A 128 -13.34 16.82 3.84
C ILE A 128 -12.71 16.71 2.44
N THR A 129 -12.47 17.87 1.82
CA THR A 129 -11.72 17.95 0.56
C THR A 129 -10.31 18.46 0.82
N TYR A 130 -9.46 18.42 -0.20
CA TYR A 130 -8.11 18.98 -0.09
C TYR A 130 -8.08 20.49 0.12
N ASP A 131 -9.18 21.19 -0.24
CA ASP A 131 -9.32 22.62 0.04
C ASP A 131 -9.50 22.90 1.55
N ASP A 132 -9.93 21.91 2.32
CA ASP A 132 -10.16 22.03 3.76
C ASP A 132 -8.91 21.77 4.60
N ILE A 133 -7.83 21.34 4.00
CA ILE A 133 -6.59 20.96 4.69
C ILE A 133 -5.37 21.56 3.97
N LYS A 134 -4.21 21.52 4.63
CA LYS A 134 -2.93 21.88 4.01
C LYS A 134 -2.26 20.61 3.54
N VAL A 135 -2.48 20.24 2.27
CA VAL A 135 -2.00 18.99 1.67
C VAL A 135 -0.51 19.03 1.45
N GLN A 136 0.17 17.94 1.81
CA GLN A 136 1.57 17.71 1.48
C GLN A 136 1.73 16.33 0.86
N TYR A 137 2.40 16.26 -0.30
CA TYR A 137 2.69 15.01 -1.00
C TYR A 137 4.07 14.54 -0.59
N LEU A 138 4.13 13.59 0.35
CA LEU A 138 5.38 13.12 0.96
C LEU A 138 5.45 11.60 0.90
N SER A 139 6.64 11.07 0.66
CA SER A 139 6.91 9.64 0.89
C SER A 139 6.75 9.29 2.37
N PHE A 140 6.68 8.01 2.71
CA PHE A 140 6.56 7.59 4.10
C PHE A 140 7.75 8.05 4.95
N ALA A 141 8.96 8.00 4.40
CA ALA A 141 10.16 8.48 5.10
C ALA A 141 10.10 10.00 5.33
N GLU A 142 9.71 10.76 4.31
CA GLU A 142 9.54 12.21 4.42
C GLU A 142 8.43 12.58 5.42
N ALA A 143 7.30 11.86 5.38
CA ALA A 143 6.19 12.08 6.29
C ALA A 143 6.58 11.76 7.74
N SER A 144 7.35 10.68 7.96
CA SER A 144 7.89 10.33 9.27
C SER A 144 8.73 11.47 9.85
N ASN A 145 9.66 11.98 9.06
CA ASN A 145 10.50 13.10 9.48
C ASN A 145 9.67 14.37 9.73
N ALA A 146 8.71 14.65 8.88
CA ALA A 146 7.85 15.84 9.02
C ALA A 146 7.00 15.79 10.29
N LEU A 147 6.48 14.61 10.67
CA LEU A 147 5.78 14.43 11.93
C LEU A 147 6.70 14.63 13.12
N LYS A 148 7.89 14.04 13.09
CA LYS A 148 8.88 14.19 14.18
C LYS A 148 9.31 15.66 14.36
N ASP A 149 9.47 16.38 13.25
CA ASP A 149 9.92 17.77 13.27
C ASP A 149 8.79 18.78 13.52
N GLY A 150 7.52 18.32 13.61
CA GLY A 150 6.38 19.20 13.84
C GLY A 150 5.93 19.97 12.60
N ASN A 151 6.31 19.54 11.40
CA ASN A 151 5.97 20.20 10.13
C ASN A 151 4.70 19.64 9.49
N VAL A 152 4.19 18.52 9.96
CA VAL A 152 2.95 17.88 9.56
C VAL A 152 2.19 17.44 10.80
N ASP A 153 0.88 17.49 10.77
CA ASP A 153 0.03 17.12 11.90
C ASP A 153 -0.49 15.69 11.80
N VAL A 154 -0.79 15.24 10.58
CA VAL A 154 -1.34 13.90 10.29
C VAL A 154 -0.70 13.34 9.03
N ALA A 155 -0.45 12.03 9.01
CA ALA A 155 0.06 11.34 7.82
C ALA A 155 -0.74 10.09 7.53
N PHE A 156 -1.01 9.84 6.24
CA PHE A 156 -1.62 8.62 5.74
C PHE A 156 -0.52 7.68 5.25
N VAL A 157 -0.60 6.41 5.68
CA VAL A 157 0.34 5.36 5.31
C VAL A 157 -0.45 4.11 4.94
N THR A 158 -0.44 3.75 3.66
CA THR A 158 -1.02 2.49 3.18
C THR A 158 0.09 1.47 3.02
N ALA A 159 0.15 0.50 3.91
CA ALA A 159 1.20 -0.51 3.94
C ALA A 159 0.82 -1.67 4.87
N GLY A 160 1.52 -2.78 4.76
CA GLY A 160 1.42 -3.83 5.76
C GLY A 160 1.92 -3.31 7.12
N HIS A 161 1.19 -3.63 8.18
CA HIS A 161 1.60 -3.22 9.53
C HIS A 161 2.25 -4.40 10.27
N PRO A 162 3.24 -4.16 11.16
CA PRO A 162 3.80 -2.84 11.48
C PRO A 162 4.64 -2.27 10.33
N THR A 163 4.56 -0.96 10.13
CA THR A 163 5.27 -0.27 9.06
C THR A 163 6.52 0.42 9.61
N ALA A 164 7.65 0.27 8.92
CA ALA A 164 8.92 0.83 9.37
C ALA A 164 8.86 2.34 9.64
N ALA A 165 8.20 3.10 8.77
CA ALA A 165 8.06 4.55 8.95
C ALA A 165 7.35 4.92 10.25
N ILE A 166 6.31 4.18 10.63
CA ILE A 166 5.56 4.42 11.87
C ILE A 166 6.38 3.97 13.08
N GLN A 167 7.06 2.83 12.99
CA GLN A 167 7.98 2.38 14.04
C GLN A 167 9.07 3.40 14.31
N ASP A 168 9.60 4.02 13.26
CA ASP A 168 10.63 5.07 13.39
C ASP A 168 10.10 6.28 14.17
N ILE A 169 8.89 6.75 13.87
CA ILE A 169 8.27 7.83 14.65
C ILE A 169 8.10 7.41 16.11
N ALA A 170 7.63 6.19 16.34
CA ALA A 170 7.27 5.67 17.65
C ALA A 170 8.48 5.43 18.59
N THR A 171 9.70 5.41 18.07
CA THR A 171 10.90 5.22 18.89
C THR A 171 11.10 6.33 19.91
N GLN A 172 10.69 7.57 19.59
CA GLN A 172 10.91 8.75 20.44
C GLN A 172 9.65 9.60 20.63
N ASN A 173 8.52 9.20 20.06
CA ASN A 173 7.29 9.98 20.10
C ASN A 173 6.11 9.07 20.44
N HIS A 174 5.11 9.64 21.10
CA HIS A 174 3.85 8.95 21.35
C HIS A 174 2.97 9.05 20.10
N VAL A 175 2.96 7.99 19.30
CA VAL A 175 2.14 7.87 18.10
C VAL A 175 0.70 7.55 18.46
N VAL A 176 -0.24 8.19 17.79
CA VAL A 176 -1.67 7.89 17.87
C VAL A 176 -2.16 7.52 16.47
N LEU A 177 -2.84 6.39 16.37
CA LEU A 177 -3.51 5.97 15.14
C LEU A 177 -4.98 6.41 15.21
N LEU A 178 -5.41 7.16 14.19
CA LEU A 178 -6.80 7.61 14.09
C LEU A 178 -7.66 6.50 13.47
N PRO A 179 -8.82 6.16 14.05
CA PRO A 179 -9.68 5.14 13.49
C PRO A 179 -10.46 5.66 12.28
N VAL A 180 -10.92 4.73 11.45
CA VAL A 180 -11.98 4.97 10.47
C VAL A 180 -13.27 4.46 11.09
N ASP A 181 -14.22 5.34 11.34
CA ASP A 181 -15.48 4.98 11.99
C ASP A 181 -16.27 3.98 11.13
N SER A 182 -17.00 3.06 11.78
CA SER A 182 -17.67 1.96 11.09
C SER A 182 -18.64 2.42 10.01
N ASP A 183 -19.43 3.48 10.28
CA ASP A 183 -20.36 4.05 9.30
C ASP A 183 -19.64 4.66 8.09
N LYS A 184 -18.49 5.28 8.31
CA LYS A 184 -17.65 5.83 7.23
C LYS A 184 -17.00 4.71 6.43
N ALA A 185 -16.54 3.65 7.09
CA ALA A 185 -16.01 2.46 6.43
C ALA A 185 -17.09 1.81 5.55
N ASP A 186 -18.31 1.68 6.04
CA ASP A 186 -19.43 1.12 5.26
C ASP A 186 -19.71 1.95 4.00
N ALA A 187 -19.72 3.28 4.12
CA ALA A 187 -19.91 4.18 2.98
C ALA A 187 -18.78 4.06 1.95
N LEU A 188 -17.54 3.92 2.42
CA LEU A 188 -16.39 3.73 1.56
C LEU A 188 -16.47 2.40 0.79
N ILE A 189 -16.81 1.32 1.46
CA ILE A 189 -16.92 -0.02 0.86
C ILE A 189 -18.05 -0.04 -0.19
N ALA A 190 -19.16 0.65 0.08
CA ALA A 190 -20.26 0.75 -0.86
C ALA A 190 -19.86 1.44 -2.16
N LYS A 191 -19.04 2.49 -2.08
CA LYS A 191 -18.58 3.27 -3.24
C LYS A 191 -17.34 2.67 -3.88
N TYR A 192 -16.42 2.15 -3.07
CA TYR A 192 -15.13 1.59 -3.48
C TYR A 192 -15.00 0.18 -2.91
N PRO A 193 -15.48 -0.86 -3.63
CA PRO A 193 -15.58 -2.23 -3.10
C PRO A 193 -14.26 -2.91 -2.75
N PHE A 194 -13.14 -2.29 -3.09
CA PHE A 194 -11.80 -2.82 -2.79
C PHE A 194 -11.44 -2.70 -1.31
N TYR A 195 -12.09 -1.78 -0.59
CA TYR A 195 -11.85 -1.61 0.84
C TYR A 195 -12.49 -2.73 1.65
N THR A 196 -11.77 -3.19 2.65
CA THR A 196 -12.27 -4.11 3.68
C THR A 196 -12.00 -3.53 5.06
N LYS A 197 -12.84 -3.86 6.02
CA LYS A 197 -12.59 -3.49 7.42
C LYS A 197 -11.47 -4.35 7.97
N LEU A 198 -10.58 -3.73 8.75
CA LEU A 198 -9.46 -4.42 9.39
C LEU A 198 -9.19 -3.77 10.74
N THR A 199 -8.87 -4.58 11.74
CA THR A 199 -8.48 -4.09 13.07
C THR A 199 -6.97 -4.16 13.20
N ILE A 200 -6.36 -3.03 13.57
CA ILE A 200 -4.95 -2.99 13.98
C ILE A 200 -4.93 -3.34 15.47
N ALA A 201 -4.37 -4.49 15.80
CA ALA A 201 -4.36 -4.98 17.17
C ALA A 201 -3.60 -4.04 18.10
N ALA A 202 -4.06 -3.94 19.35
CA ALA A 202 -3.35 -3.23 20.40
C ALA A 202 -1.90 -3.72 20.47
N LYS A 203 -0.98 -2.81 20.80
CA LYS A 203 0.45 -3.10 20.94
C LYS A 203 1.17 -3.46 19.64
N THR A 204 0.56 -3.17 18.49
CA THR A 204 1.27 -3.22 17.20
C THR A 204 2.41 -2.19 17.19
N TYR A 205 2.16 -1.04 17.77
CA TYR A 205 3.18 0.01 17.97
C TYR A 205 3.32 0.36 19.45
N PRO A 206 4.47 0.89 19.91
CA PRO A 206 4.64 1.37 21.26
C PRO A 206 3.55 2.36 21.66
N ASN A 207 3.05 2.25 22.90
CA ASN A 207 2.00 3.10 23.47
C ASN A 207 0.62 2.96 22.83
N GLN A 208 0.44 2.03 21.92
CA GLN A 208 -0.88 1.71 21.37
C GLN A 208 -1.56 0.71 22.29
N GLU A 209 -2.40 1.19 23.21
CA GLU A 209 -3.00 0.38 24.27
C GLU A 209 -4.31 -0.28 23.83
N ALA A 210 -4.94 0.16 22.74
CA ALA A 210 -6.21 -0.34 22.28
C ALA A 210 -6.15 -0.74 20.79
N ASP A 211 -7.05 -1.63 20.40
CA ASP A 211 -7.28 -1.95 18.99
C ASP A 211 -7.77 -0.71 18.26
N VAL A 212 -7.36 -0.57 17.00
CA VAL A 212 -7.79 0.53 16.15
C VAL A 212 -8.53 -0.02 14.93
N GLN A 213 -9.75 0.43 14.72
CA GLN A 213 -10.51 0.09 13.54
C GLN A 213 -9.97 0.84 12.33
N ALA A 214 -9.59 0.09 11.29
CA ALA A 214 -9.05 0.63 10.06
C ALA A 214 -9.76 0.02 8.85
N ILE A 215 -9.33 0.45 7.68
CA ILE A 215 -9.68 -0.19 6.40
C ILE A 215 -8.40 -0.58 5.68
N ALA A 216 -8.52 -1.53 4.77
CA ALA A 216 -7.40 -2.06 4.01
C ALA A 216 -7.79 -2.30 2.56
N VAL A 217 -6.80 -2.23 1.70
CA VAL A 217 -6.81 -2.79 0.34
C VAL A 217 -5.84 -3.97 0.31
N ARG A 218 -5.55 -4.55 -0.86
CA ARG A 218 -4.59 -5.66 -0.94
C ARG A 218 -3.43 -5.31 -1.84
N ALA A 219 -2.25 -5.70 -1.40
CA ALA A 219 -1.06 -5.68 -2.23
C ALA A 219 -1.11 -6.83 -3.22
N MET A 220 -0.67 -6.58 -4.44
CA MET A 220 -0.55 -7.60 -5.46
C MET A 220 0.70 -7.39 -6.31
N LEU A 221 1.13 -8.45 -6.97
CA LEU A 221 2.14 -8.40 -8.01
C LEU A 221 1.47 -8.27 -9.36
N ALA A 222 1.89 -7.28 -10.13
CA ALA A 222 1.39 -7.00 -11.48
C ALA A 222 2.50 -7.13 -12.51
N VAL A 223 2.09 -7.55 -13.69
CA VAL A 223 2.92 -7.65 -14.89
C VAL A 223 2.12 -7.10 -16.07
N THR A 224 2.66 -7.14 -17.28
CA THR A 224 1.87 -6.88 -18.48
C THR A 224 1.60 -8.18 -19.24
N ASP A 225 0.69 -8.11 -20.20
CA ASP A 225 0.36 -9.23 -21.08
C ASP A 225 1.52 -9.68 -21.99
N LYS A 226 2.63 -8.95 -21.98
CA LYS A 226 3.89 -9.36 -22.64
C LYS A 226 4.60 -10.48 -21.93
N MET A 227 4.30 -10.72 -20.63
CA MET A 227 4.85 -11.86 -19.92
C MET A 227 4.12 -13.14 -20.33
N ASP A 228 4.87 -14.09 -20.92
CA ASP A 228 4.28 -15.34 -21.34
C ASP A 228 3.90 -16.26 -20.16
N ALA A 229 3.11 -17.30 -20.45
CA ALA A 229 2.61 -18.22 -19.44
C ALA A 229 3.77 -18.96 -18.71
N ASP A 230 4.79 -19.38 -19.45
CA ASP A 230 5.90 -20.14 -18.87
C ASP A 230 6.71 -19.30 -17.90
N THR A 231 6.97 -18.04 -18.24
CA THR A 231 7.68 -17.09 -17.37
C THR A 231 6.83 -16.75 -16.14
N GLY A 232 5.56 -16.46 -16.34
CA GLY A 232 4.63 -16.18 -15.23
C GLY A 232 4.50 -17.34 -14.27
N TYR A 233 4.42 -18.56 -14.79
CA TYR A 233 4.40 -19.78 -14.00
C TYR A 233 5.68 -19.95 -13.18
N ALA A 234 6.85 -19.82 -13.81
CA ALA A 234 8.14 -20.01 -13.16
C ALA A 234 8.34 -19.01 -12.00
N ILE A 235 7.97 -17.75 -12.22
CA ILE A 235 8.06 -16.68 -11.21
C ILE A 235 7.12 -16.98 -10.04
N THR A 236 5.86 -17.25 -10.32
CA THR A 236 4.85 -17.50 -9.30
C THR A 236 5.20 -18.73 -8.46
N LYS A 237 5.62 -19.82 -9.12
CA LYS A 237 6.06 -21.04 -8.45
C LYS A 237 7.28 -20.78 -7.54
N ALA A 238 8.26 -20.03 -8.02
CA ALA A 238 9.45 -19.70 -7.24
C ALA A 238 9.10 -18.93 -5.96
N ILE A 239 8.23 -17.94 -6.07
CA ILE A 239 7.80 -17.12 -4.92
C ILE A 239 7.06 -17.98 -3.90
N PHE A 240 6.03 -18.71 -4.32
CA PHE A 240 5.19 -19.50 -3.40
C PHE A 240 5.88 -20.76 -2.86
N SER A 241 6.98 -21.20 -3.48
CA SER A 241 7.82 -22.26 -2.96
C SER A 241 8.89 -21.78 -1.97
N ASN A 242 9.01 -20.45 -1.78
CA ASN A 242 10.06 -19.84 -0.95
C ASN A 242 9.50 -18.76 -0.04
N LEU A 243 8.31 -18.97 0.51
CA LEU A 243 7.62 -17.98 1.37
C LEU A 243 8.40 -17.65 2.63
N ASP A 244 9.23 -18.57 3.14
CA ASP A 244 10.06 -18.31 4.32
C ASP A 244 11.05 -17.15 4.08
N ARG A 245 11.54 -17.00 2.86
CA ARG A 245 12.42 -15.87 2.50
C ARG A 245 11.66 -14.53 2.57
N LEU A 246 10.38 -14.52 2.15
CA LEU A 246 9.53 -13.32 2.28
C LEU A 246 9.28 -13.00 3.75
N LYS A 247 8.96 -14.01 4.56
CA LYS A 247 8.69 -13.86 5.99
C LYS A 247 9.92 -13.32 6.74
N ALA A 248 11.11 -13.72 6.31
CA ALA A 248 12.36 -13.19 6.88
C ALA A 248 12.56 -11.70 6.55
N ALA A 249 12.02 -11.22 5.43
CA ALA A 249 12.14 -9.82 5.04
C ALA A 249 11.13 -8.92 5.76
N HIS A 250 9.91 -9.41 5.99
CA HIS A 250 8.86 -8.66 6.69
C HIS A 250 7.78 -9.61 7.22
N SER A 251 7.34 -9.36 8.45
CA SER A 251 6.32 -10.19 9.12
C SER A 251 4.97 -10.20 8.42
N VAL A 252 4.63 -9.18 7.64
CA VAL A 252 3.39 -9.13 6.85
C VAL A 252 3.29 -10.31 5.87
N ALA A 253 4.41 -10.89 5.47
CA ALA A 253 4.45 -12.04 4.58
C ALA A 253 3.85 -13.31 5.22
N ASN A 254 3.60 -13.32 6.53
CA ASN A 254 2.84 -14.40 7.18
C ASN A 254 1.41 -14.51 6.63
N ALA A 255 0.88 -13.44 6.04
CA ALA A 255 -0.42 -13.42 5.38
C ALA A 255 -0.39 -13.91 3.93
N VAL A 256 0.79 -14.12 3.35
CA VAL A 256 0.93 -14.57 1.96
C VAL A 256 0.80 -16.08 1.89
N SER A 257 -0.16 -16.57 1.09
CA SER A 257 -0.39 -17.99 0.91
C SER A 257 -0.99 -18.30 -0.44
N LYS A 258 -0.86 -19.54 -0.90
CA LYS A 258 -1.55 -20.01 -2.10
C LYS A 258 -3.06 -19.92 -1.96
N ALA A 259 -3.59 -20.19 -0.77
CA ALA A 259 -5.02 -20.18 -0.50
C ALA A 259 -5.67 -18.81 -0.73
N THR A 260 -4.93 -17.73 -0.51
CA THR A 260 -5.43 -16.35 -0.62
C THR A 260 -4.87 -15.60 -1.84
N ALA A 261 -4.10 -16.26 -2.68
CA ALA A 261 -3.35 -15.62 -3.78
C ALA A 261 -4.22 -14.96 -4.86
N LEU A 262 -5.52 -15.26 -4.90
CA LEU A 262 -6.47 -14.64 -5.82
C LEU A 262 -7.53 -13.80 -5.10
N ASP A 263 -7.47 -13.71 -3.78
CA ASP A 263 -8.42 -12.90 -3.01
C ASP A 263 -8.22 -11.42 -3.36
N GLY A 264 -9.31 -10.75 -3.78
CA GLY A 264 -9.23 -9.35 -4.15
C GLY A 264 -8.53 -9.08 -5.48
N MET A 265 -8.24 -10.12 -6.26
CA MET A 265 -7.67 -9.95 -7.60
C MET A 265 -8.64 -9.14 -8.46
N SER A 266 -8.19 -7.99 -8.93
CA SER A 266 -9.02 -6.96 -9.53
C SER A 266 -8.83 -6.81 -11.04
N VAL A 267 -7.91 -7.57 -11.62
CA VAL A 267 -7.51 -7.50 -13.04
C VAL A 267 -7.37 -8.91 -13.61
N PRO A 268 -7.30 -9.07 -14.94
CA PRO A 268 -7.06 -10.38 -15.53
C PRO A 268 -5.78 -11.01 -15.00
N VAL A 269 -5.81 -12.33 -14.78
CA VAL A 269 -4.67 -13.07 -14.25
C VAL A 269 -3.76 -13.52 -15.39
N ASN A 270 -2.45 -13.40 -15.21
CA ASN A 270 -1.48 -13.95 -16.15
C ASN A 270 -1.73 -15.46 -16.32
N PRO A 271 -1.68 -16.00 -17.56
CA PRO A 271 -1.96 -17.43 -17.80
C PRO A 271 -1.06 -18.38 -17.01
N GLY A 272 0.17 -17.97 -16.73
CA GLY A 272 1.10 -18.78 -15.94
C GLY A 272 0.69 -18.93 -14.49
#